data_d91e7c5c41a0705fb9de5f2b14c03ee6
#
_entry.id   d91e7c5c41a0705fb9de5f2b14c03ee6
#
_cell.length_a   1.000
_cell.length_b   1.000
_cell.length_c   1.000
_cell.angle_alpha   90.00
_cell.angle_beta   90.00
_cell.angle_gamma   90.00
#
_symmetry.space_group_name_H-M   'P 1'
#
loop_
_entity.id
_entity.type
_entity.pdbx_description
1 polymer ?
#
loop_
_entity_poly.entity_id
_entity_poly.type
_entity_poly.pdbx_seq_one_letter_code
_entity_poly.pdbx_strand_id
1 'polypeptide(L)'
;ITDELIEVVKNNEKICKYFDIPIQHISNKVLKRMNRKTNKEQIESIISNIRNKIPNVVLRTSLIVGFPGETDDDFRELEEFVEKTKFDKLGTFMYSKEEGTPAARLPEQIHGNTKKSRYNKIMSIQQKVSNENLKNKIGKNVEVLIEDISFDGKYLIGRTSQDVPEEDGIIYVENNNFESKVNSFVNVKVTEVKEYDLIGKIV
;
A
#
# COMPACT_ATOMS: atom_id res chain seq x y z
N ILE A 1 -15.67 -6.67 3.12
CA ILE A 1 -16.03 -5.26 2.90
C ILE A 1 -17.42 -5.25 2.28
N THR A 2 -18.34 -4.54 2.91
CA THR A 2 -19.74 -4.40 2.47
C THR A 2 -19.94 -3.07 1.73
N ASP A 3 -21.00 -3.00 0.94
CA ASP A 3 -21.39 -1.75 0.26
C ASP A 3 -21.68 -0.62 1.25
N GLU A 4 -22.28 -0.94 2.40
CA GLU A 4 -22.54 0.02 3.47
C GLU A 4 -21.22 0.66 3.98
N LEU A 5 -20.18 -0.14 4.22
CA LEU A 5 -18.88 0.38 4.65
C LEU A 5 -18.28 1.33 3.58
N ILE A 6 -18.38 0.95 2.31
CA ILE A 6 -17.89 1.79 1.21
C ILE A 6 -18.65 3.13 1.18
N GLU A 7 -19.97 3.10 1.34
CA GLU A 7 -20.78 4.33 1.38
C GLU A 7 -20.48 5.20 2.61
N VAL A 8 -20.22 4.61 3.76
CA VAL A 8 -19.80 5.36 4.97
C VAL A 8 -18.47 6.06 4.73
N VAL A 9 -17.48 5.34 4.19
CA VAL A 9 -16.16 5.94 3.87
C VAL A 9 -16.30 7.02 2.80
N LYS A 10 -17.11 6.80 1.77
CA LYS A 10 -17.37 7.75 0.70
C LYS A 10 -17.95 9.07 1.19
N ASN A 11 -19.00 8.99 2.03
CA ASN A 11 -19.84 10.13 2.37
C ASN A 11 -19.42 10.87 3.64
N ASN A 12 -18.43 10.36 4.39
CA ASN A 12 -17.98 10.99 5.62
C ASN A 12 -16.63 11.69 5.40
N GLU A 13 -16.60 12.99 5.48
CA GLU A 13 -15.39 13.82 5.29
C GLU A 13 -14.32 13.61 6.37
N LYS A 14 -14.70 13.11 7.55
CA LYS A 14 -13.76 12.80 8.65
C LYS A 14 -13.01 11.49 8.43
N ILE A 15 -13.37 10.71 7.41
CA ILE A 15 -12.75 9.41 7.11
C ILE A 15 -11.89 9.57 5.86
N CYS A 16 -10.60 9.29 5.99
CA CYS A 16 -9.70 9.24 4.85
C CYS A 16 -10.17 8.19 3.83
N LYS A 17 -10.08 8.52 2.55
CA LYS A 17 -10.46 7.60 1.46
C LYS A 17 -9.36 6.57 1.24
N TYR A 18 -9.19 5.70 2.23
CA TYR A 18 -8.11 4.73 2.34
C TYR A 18 -8.65 3.38 2.81
N PHE A 19 -8.31 2.31 2.10
CA PHE A 19 -8.62 0.93 2.49
C PHE A 19 -7.36 0.09 2.53
N ASP A 20 -7.08 -0.51 3.68
CA ASP A 20 -6.10 -1.58 3.81
C ASP A 20 -6.81 -2.93 3.73
N ILE A 21 -6.52 -3.69 2.69
CA ILE A 21 -7.17 -4.96 2.39
C ILE A 21 -6.09 -6.03 2.23
N PRO A 22 -5.69 -6.74 3.30
CA PRO A 22 -4.65 -7.75 3.25
C PRO A 22 -5.16 -9.02 2.52
N ILE A 23 -5.09 -9.01 1.18
CA ILE A 23 -5.60 -10.14 0.37
C ILE A 23 -4.73 -11.39 0.47
N GLN A 24 -3.46 -11.25 0.78
CA GLN A 24 -2.42 -12.26 0.94
C GLN A 24 -1.97 -12.91 -0.38
N HIS A 25 -2.87 -13.29 -1.28
CA HIS A 25 -2.63 -13.88 -2.59
C HIS A 25 -3.83 -13.70 -3.52
N ILE A 26 -3.70 -14.05 -4.81
CA ILE A 26 -4.82 -14.00 -5.76
C ILE A 26 -5.20 -15.38 -6.32
N SER A 27 -4.27 -16.36 -6.38
CA SER A 27 -4.59 -17.70 -6.84
C SER A 27 -5.59 -18.37 -5.91
N ASN A 28 -6.70 -18.85 -6.46
CA ASN A 28 -7.75 -19.55 -5.70
C ASN A 28 -7.21 -20.80 -5.01
N LYS A 29 -6.23 -21.48 -5.61
CA LYS A 29 -5.57 -22.64 -5.02
C LYS A 29 -4.78 -22.26 -3.76
N VAL A 30 -3.99 -21.20 -3.84
CA VAL A 30 -3.17 -20.73 -2.71
C VAL A 30 -4.06 -20.14 -1.62
N LEU A 31 -5.07 -19.33 -1.95
CA LEU A 31 -6.04 -18.78 -1.00
C LEU A 31 -6.75 -19.89 -0.21
N LYS A 32 -7.16 -20.96 -0.88
CA LYS A 32 -7.75 -22.13 -0.23
C LYS A 32 -6.77 -22.82 0.73
N ARG A 33 -5.49 -22.96 0.34
CA ARG A 33 -4.43 -23.53 1.20
C ARG A 33 -4.13 -22.64 2.42
N MET A 34 -4.27 -21.31 2.26
CA MET A 34 -4.17 -20.33 3.35
C MET A 34 -5.43 -20.29 4.24
N ASN A 35 -6.43 -21.13 3.95
CA ASN A 35 -7.74 -21.13 4.63
C ASN A 35 -8.47 -19.77 4.54
N ARG A 36 -8.27 -19.04 3.43
CA ARG A 36 -9.00 -17.80 3.16
C ARG A 36 -10.40 -18.13 2.64
N LYS A 37 -11.39 -17.34 3.11
CA LYS A 37 -12.79 -17.51 2.70
C LYS A 37 -13.14 -16.79 1.40
N THR A 38 -12.28 -15.89 0.95
CA THR A 38 -12.44 -15.12 -0.28
C THR A 38 -11.70 -15.80 -1.43
N ASN A 39 -12.23 -15.68 -2.63
CA ASN A 39 -11.63 -16.12 -3.88
C ASN A 39 -11.22 -14.92 -4.75
N LYS A 40 -10.54 -15.18 -5.86
CA LYS A 40 -10.07 -14.19 -6.83
C LYS A 40 -11.18 -13.25 -7.30
N GLU A 41 -12.27 -13.82 -7.74
CA GLU A 41 -13.41 -13.10 -8.31
C GLU A 41 -14.02 -12.11 -7.31
N GLN A 42 -14.11 -12.53 -6.05
CA GLN A 42 -14.58 -11.67 -4.95
C GLN A 42 -13.59 -10.55 -4.66
N ILE A 43 -12.28 -10.83 -4.65
CA ILE A 43 -11.24 -9.82 -4.43
C ILE A 43 -11.27 -8.77 -5.55
N GLU A 44 -11.29 -9.21 -6.81
CA GLU A 44 -11.36 -8.29 -7.98
C GLU A 44 -12.64 -7.46 -7.95
N SER A 45 -13.78 -8.07 -7.60
CA SER A 45 -15.07 -7.38 -7.48
C SER A 45 -15.06 -6.31 -6.39
N ILE A 46 -14.52 -6.61 -5.20
CA ILE A 46 -14.41 -5.65 -4.09
C ILE A 46 -13.54 -4.46 -4.50
N ILE A 47 -12.37 -4.70 -5.08
CA ILE A 47 -11.44 -3.64 -5.52
C ILE A 47 -12.10 -2.75 -6.58
N SER A 48 -12.74 -3.36 -7.57
CA SER A 48 -13.45 -2.64 -8.63
C SER A 48 -14.58 -1.79 -8.06
N ASN A 49 -15.38 -2.35 -7.15
CA ASN A 49 -16.49 -1.63 -6.52
C ASN A 49 -16.02 -0.41 -5.72
N ILE A 50 -14.96 -0.56 -4.93
CA ILE A 50 -14.39 0.56 -4.15
C ILE A 50 -13.92 1.67 -5.09
N ARG A 51 -13.14 1.34 -6.13
CA ARG A 51 -12.62 2.33 -7.09
C ARG A 51 -13.71 3.04 -7.88
N ASN A 52 -14.76 2.31 -8.25
CA ASN A 52 -15.91 2.89 -8.97
C ASN A 52 -16.72 3.85 -8.10
N LYS A 53 -16.84 3.57 -6.80
CA LYS A 53 -17.63 4.39 -5.86
C LYS A 53 -16.86 5.56 -5.28
N ILE A 54 -15.55 5.42 -5.07
CA ILE A 54 -14.71 6.44 -4.43
C ILE A 54 -13.56 6.81 -5.37
N PRO A 55 -13.69 7.91 -6.12
CA PRO A 55 -12.59 8.43 -6.93
C PRO A 55 -11.37 8.77 -6.07
N ASN A 56 -10.17 8.48 -6.58
CA ASN A 56 -8.87 8.71 -5.90
C ASN A 56 -8.71 8.01 -4.55
N VAL A 57 -9.46 6.92 -4.31
CA VAL A 57 -9.27 6.09 -3.13
C VAL A 57 -7.87 5.48 -3.12
N VAL A 58 -7.25 5.46 -1.97
CA VAL A 58 -5.99 4.73 -1.75
C VAL A 58 -6.30 3.29 -1.38
N LEU A 59 -5.71 2.36 -2.11
CA LEU A 59 -5.78 0.94 -1.81
C LEU A 59 -4.42 0.42 -1.38
N ARG A 60 -4.34 -0.03 -0.13
CA ARG A 60 -3.20 -0.77 0.41
C ARG A 60 -3.52 -2.26 0.45
N THR A 61 -2.50 -3.08 0.25
CA THR A 61 -2.61 -4.53 0.41
C THR A 61 -1.33 -5.12 0.98
N SER A 62 -1.45 -6.33 1.53
CA SER A 62 -0.33 -7.16 1.94
C SER A 62 -0.41 -8.51 1.23
N LEU A 63 0.75 -8.99 0.75
CA LEU A 63 0.89 -10.25 0.03
C LEU A 63 1.89 -11.17 0.74
N ILE A 64 1.67 -12.47 0.61
CA ILE A 64 2.63 -13.49 1.05
C ILE A 64 3.03 -14.32 -0.17
N VAL A 65 4.33 -14.36 -0.46
CA VAL A 65 4.90 -15.19 -1.52
C VAL A 65 5.62 -16.40 -0.96
N GLY A 66 5.66 -17.48 -1.73
CA GLY A 66 6.30 -18.72 -1.32
C GLY A 66 5.54 -19.50 -0.26
N PHE A 67 4.21 -19.36 -0.22
CA PHE A 67 3.38 -20.20 0.63
C PHE A 67 3.46 -21.67 0.18
N PRO A 68 3.43 -22.67 1.10
CA PRO A 68 3.53 -24.07 0.74
C PRO A 68 2.57 -24.47 -0.38
N GLY A 69 3.10 -25.02 -1.47
CA GLY A 69 2.35 -25.45 -2.66
C GLY A 69 2.02 -24.34 -3.68
N GLU A 70 2.55 -23.14 -3.52
CA GLU A 70 2.51 -22.08 -4.54
C GLU A 70 3.39 -22.50 -5.74
N THR A 71 2.79 -22.68 -6.90
CA THR A 71 3.50 -23.01 -8.14
C THR A 71 3.98 -21.74 -8.87
N ASP A 72 4.76 -21.92 -9.94
CA ASP A 72 5.18 -20.78 -10.76
C ASP A 72 4.00 -20.18 -11.53
N ASP A 73 2.97 -20.96 -11.87
CA ASP A 73 1.75 -20.45 -12.47
C ASP A 73 0.93 -19.65 -11.47
N ASP A 74 0.80 -20.12 -10.21
CA ASP A 74 0.14 -19.37 -9.13
C ASP A 74 0.85 -18.02 -8.88
N PHE A 75 2.18 -18.01 -8.93
CA PHE A 75 2.97 -16.80 -8.76
C PHE A 75 2.84 -15.84 -9.95
N ARG A 76 2.83 -16.36 -11.19
CA ARG A 76 2.61 -15.54 -12.40
C ARG A 76 1.24 -14.87 -12.37
N GLU A 77 0.21 -15.60 -11.95
CA GLU A 77 -1.13 -15.03 -11.75
C GLU A 77 -1.11 -13.85 -10.74
N LEU A 78 -0.31 -13.96 -9.68
CA LEU A 78 -0.12 -12.89 -8.69
C LEU A 78 0.61 -11.68 -9.31
N GLU A 79 1.66 -11.89 -10.08
CA GLU A 79 2.39 -10.82 -10.79
C GLU A 79 1.45 -10.04 -11.72
N GLU A 80 0.73 -10.72 -12.59
CA GLU A 80 -0.21 -10.12 -13.54
C GLU A 80 -1.32 -9.32 -12.81
N PHE A 81 -1.80 -9.88 -11.69
CA PHE A 81 -2.80 -9.20 -10.88
C PHE A 81 -2.27 -7.91 -10.26
N VAL A 82 -1.06 -7.92 -9.71
CA VAL A 82 -0.43 -6.72 -9.11
C VAL A 82 -0.18 -5.65 -10.19
N GLU A 83 0.37 -6.04 -11.33
CA GLU A 83 0.61 -5.12 -12.47
C GLU A 83 -0.70 -4.47 -12.98
N LYS A 84 -1.76 -5.26 -13.10
CA LYS A 84 -3.07 -4.78 -13.56
C LYS A 84 -3.76 -3.91 -12.52
N THR A 85 -3.71 -4.32 -11.25
CA THR A 85 -4.46 -3.66 -10.18
C THR A 85 -3.84 -2.33 -9.77
N LYS A 86 -2.50 -2.20 -9.85
CA LYS A 86 -1.77 -0.98 -9.47
C LYS A 86 -2.20 -0.45 -8.10
N PHE A 87 -1.92 -1.24 -7.06
CA PHE A 87 -2.16 -0.80 -5.69
C PHE A 87 -1.33 0.46 -5.38
N ASP A 88 -1.92 1.39 -4.65
CA ASP A 88 -1.22 2.61 -4.22
C ASP A 88 -0.10 2.27 -3.23
N LYS A 89 -0.38 1.34 -2.35
CA LYS A 89 0.56 0.83 -1.34
C LYS A 89 0.50 -0.69 -1.32
N LEU A 90 1.65 -1.34 -1.23
CA LEU A 90 1.73 -2.81 -1.20
C LEU A 90 2.94 -3.25 -0.38
N GLY A 91 2.69 -4.09 0.62
CA GLY A 91 3.70 -4.82 1.33
C GLY A 91 3.74 -6.29 0.89
N THR A 92 4.95 -6.83 0.66
CA THR A 92 5.12 -8.24 0.34
C THR A 92 5.95 -8.91 1.42
N PHE A 93 5.55 -10.11 1.83
CA PHE A 93 6.22 -10.91 2.83
C PHE A 93 6.58 -12.28 2.26
N MET A 94 7.77 -12.77 2.59
CA MET A 94 8.11 -14.17 2.35
C MET A 94 7.45 -15.04 3.41
N TYR A 95 6.77 -16.11 3.00
CA TYR A 95 6.22 -17.05 3.97
C TYR A 95 7.30 -17.56 4.94
N SER A 96 7.08 -17.38 6.23
CA SER A 96 7.88 -17.95 7.31
C SER A 96 7.16 -19.16 7.92
N LYS A 97 7.94 -20.21 8.19
CA LYS A 97 7.43 -21.44 8.81
C LYS A 97 7.40 -21.27 10.31
N GLU A 98 6.23 -20.93 10.85
CA GLU A 98 6.02 -20.73 12.28
C GLU A 98 5.56 -22.03 12.97
N GLU A 99 6.28 -22.49 13.97
CA GLU A 99 5.93 -23.69 14.73
C GLU A 99 4.51 -23.60 15.32
N GLY A 100 3.81 -24.73 15.36
CA GLY A 100 2.46 -24.81 15.90
C GLY A 100 1.36 -24.41 14.89
N THR A 101 1.71 -23.76 13.77
CA THR A 101 0.72 -23.38 12.77
C THR A 101 0.35 -24.53 11.83
N PRO A 102 -0.90 -24.60 11.33
CA PRO A 102 -1.26 -25.57 10.29
C PRO A 102 -0.38 -25.48 9.05
N ALA A 103 -0.03 -24.27 8.62
CA ALA A 103 0.81 -24.02 7.44
C ALA A 103 2.21 -24.62 7.56
N ALA A 104 2.78 -24.67 8.77
CA ALA A 104 4.10 -25.29 9.02
C ALA A 104 4.13 -26.80 8.71
N ARG A 105 2.97 -27.47 8.73
CA ARG A 105 2.82 -28.89 8.49
C ARG A 105 2.44 -29.23 7.05
N LEU A 106 2.15 -28.21 6.23
CA LEU A 106 1.82 -28.43 4.83
C LEU A 106 3.02 -29.01 4.06
N PRO A 107 2.80 -29.96 3.16
CA PRO A 107 3.82 -30.41 2.22
C PRO A 107 4.16 -29.30 1.22
N GLU A 108 5.15 -29.57 0.36
CA GLU A 108 5.55 -28.67 -0.74
C GLU A 108 6.06 -27.31 -0.24
N GLN A 109 6.86 -27.33 0.83
CA GLN A 109 7.53 -26.14 1.32
C GLN A 109 8.45 -25.54 0.25
N ILE A 110 8.35 -24.24 0.03
CA ILE A 110 9.11 -23.53 -1.00
C ILE A 110 10.51 -23.18 -0.49
N HIS A 111 11.52 -23.36 -1.36
CA HIS A 111 12.90 -23.02 -1.02
C HIS A 111 13.10 -21.50 -0.79
N GLY A 112 13.98 -21.13 0.12
CA GLY A 112 14.22 -19.73 0.50
C GLY A 112 14.62 -18.83 -0.68
N ASN A 113 15.45 -19.34 -1.60
CA ASN A 113 15.86 -18.56 -2.78
C ASN A 113 14.68 -18.26 -3.72
N THR A 114 13.75 -19.20 -3.87
CA THR A 114 12.52 -18.99 -4.67
C THR A 114 11.64 -17.94 -4.02
N LYS A 115 11.44 -18.01 -2.68
CA LYS A 115 10.70 -16.99 -1.94
C LYS A 115 11.30 -15.60 -2.14
N LYS A 116 12.63 -15.49 -1.99
CA LYS A 116 13.35 -14.22 -2.16
C LYS A 116 13.24 -13.68 -3.60
N SER A 117 13.34 -14.55 -4.59
CA SER A 117 13.16 -14.16 -6.01
C SER A 117 11.75 -13.61 -6.25
N ARG A 118 10.71 -14.32 -5.79
CA ARG A 118 9.32 -13.90 -5.90
C ARG A 118 9.05 -12.58 -5.16
N TYR A 119 9.57 -12.45 -3.94
CA TYR A 119 9.51 -11.20 -3.17
C TYR A 119 10.10 -10.02 -3.96
N ASN A 120 11.34 -10.17 -4.44
CA ASN A 120 12.03 -9.11 -5.17
C ASN A 120 11.26 -8.71 -6.45
N LYS A 121 10.65 -9.68 -7.12
CA LYS A 121 9.87 -9.43 -8.34
C LYS A 121 8.63 -8.59 -8.06
N ILE A 122 7.81 -8.97 -7.07
CA ILE A 122 6.63 -8.18 -6.67
C ILE A 122 7.03 -6.78 -6.20
N MET A 123 8.08 -6.66 -5.38
CA MET A 123 8.54 -5.35 -4.90
C MET A 123 9.05 -4.47 -6.04
N SER A 124 9.71 -5.05 -7.06
CA SER A 124 10.13 -4.30 -8.26
C SER A 124 8.93 -3.79 -9.07
N ILE A 125 7.87 -4.57 -9.19
CA ILE A 125 6.63 -4.14 -9.84
C ILE A 125 6.02 -2.97 -9.06
N GLN A 126 5.86 -3.15 -7.74
CA GLN A 126 5.26 -2.13 -6.89
C GLN A 126 6.07 -0.83 -6.86
N GLN A 127 7.41 -0.90 -6.85
CA GLN A 127 8.26 0.28 -6.91
C GLN A 127 8.00 1.12 -8.15
N LYS A 128 7.79 0.50 -9.32
CA LYS A 128 7.44 1.21 -10.55
C LYS A 128 6.07 1.89 -10.42
N VAL A 129 5.06 1.17 -9.92
CA VAL A 129 3.71 1.72 -9.70
C VAL A 129 3.75 2.90 -8.72
N SER A 130 4.43 2.74 -7.58
CA SER A 130 4.57 3.81 -6.58
C SER A 130 5.24 5.04 -7.17
N ASN A 131 6.32 4.88 -7.93
CA ASN A 131 7.02 5.99 -8.58
C ASN A 131 6.11 6.72 -9.59
N GLU A 132 5.33 5.99 -10.41
CA GLU A 132 4.35 6.60 -11.32
C GLU A 132 3.29 7.41 -10.53
N ASN A 133 2.71 6.82 -9.49
CA ASN A 133 1.68 7.46 -8.66
C ASN A 133 2.20 8.72 -7.95
N LEU A 134 3.41 8.67 -7.41
CA LEU A 134 4.03 9.81 -6.74
C LEU A 134 4.36 10.93 -7.73
N LYS A 135 4.94 10.60 -8.89
CA LYS A 135 5.22 11.60 -9.95
C LYS A 135 3.98 12.36 -10.40
N ASN A 136 2.83 11.70 -10.42
CA ASN A 136 1.55 12.34 -10.75
C ASN A 136 1.08 13.37 -9.70
N LYS A 137 1.73 13.43 -8.54
CA LYS A 137 1.45 14.45 -7.49
C LYS A 137 2.27 15.72 -7.67
N ILE A 138 3.35 15.69 -8.44
CA ILE A 138 4.20 16.89 -8.67
C ILE A 138 3.36 18.02 -9.25
N GLY A 139 3.51 19.21 -8.68
CA GLY A 139 2.78 20.42 -9.04
C GLY A 139 1.37 20.54 -8.45
N LYS A 140 0.85 19.49 -7.82
CA LYS A 140 -0.46 19.52 -7.13
C LYS A 140 -0.34 20.08 -5.72
N ASN A 141 -1.42 20.68 -5.25
CA ASN A 141 -1.58 21.09 -3.87
C ASN A 141 -2.22 19.93 -3.08
N VAL A 142 -1.65 19.64 -1.92
CA VAL A 142 -2.13 18.61 -1.00
C VAL A 142 -2.21 19.18 0.41
N GLU A 143 -3.22 18.77 1.17
CA GLU A 143 -3.31 19.08 2.59
C GLU A 143 -2.40 18.13 3.38
N VAL A 144 -1.58 18.67 4.25
CA VAL A 144 -0.57 17.95 5.04
C VAL A 144 -0.76 18.23 6.51
N LEU A 145 -0.88 17.21 7.32
CA LEU A 145 -0.73 17.30 8.76
C LEU A 145 0.77 17.30 9.09
N ILE A 146 1.26 18.39 9.64
CA ILE A 146 2.65 18.47 10.12
C ILE A 146 2.74 17.81 11.50
N GLU A 147 3.63 16.83 11.61
CA GLU A 147 3.78 16.02 12.83
C GLU A 147 5.12 16.26 13.53
N ASP A 148 6.18 16.63 12.79
CA ASP A 148 7.51 16.80 13.36
C ASP A 148 8.37 17.79 12.54
N ILE A 149 9.60 18.00 12.99
CA ILE A 149 10.63 18.78 12.32
C ILE A 149 11.84 17.87 12.09
N SER A 150 12.46 17.94 10.92
CA SER A 150 13.68 17.20 10.63
C SER A 150 14.81 17.59 11.59
N PHE A 151 15.70 16.65 11.88
CA PHE A 151 16.80 16.84 12.83
C PHE A 151 17.68 18.07 12.50
N ASP A 152 17.86 18.39 11.22
CA ASP A 152 18.62 19.55 10.77
C ASP A 152 17.79 20.85 10.69
N GLY A 153 16.51 20.80 11.04
CA GLY A 153 15.59 21.94 11.04
C GLY A 153 15.15 22.43 9.66
N LYS A 154 15.61 21.80 8.57
CA LYS A 154 15.35 22.30 7.20
C LYS A 154 13.96 21.96 6.67
N TYR A 155 13.34 20.91 7.21
CA TYR A 155 12.04 20.44 6.77
C TYR A 155 11.10 20.24 7.94
N LEU A 156 9.85 20.57 7.73
CA LEU A 156 8.74 20.03 8.51
C LEU A 156 8.43 18.65 7.95
N ILE A 157 8.11 17.69 8.79
CA ILE A 157 7.75 16.33 8.43
C ILE A 157 6.25 16.17 8.65
N GLY A 158 5.56 15.65 7.65
CA GLY A 158 4.14 15.42 7.75
C GLY A 158 3.64 14.31 6.87
N ARG A 159 2.34 14.11 6.87
CA ARG A 159 1.65 13.12 6.03
C ARG A 159 0.37 13.71 5.44
N THR A 160 -0.06 13.12 4.35
CA THR A 160 -1.35 13.46 3.72
C THR A 160 -2.45 12.51 4.21
N SER A 161 -3.70 12.79 3.85
CA SER A 161 -4.82 11.85 4.09
C SER A 161 -4.70 10.51 3.32
N GLN A 162 -3.65 10.36 2.52
CA GLN A 162 -3.36 9.16 1.73
C GLN A 162 -2.24 8.30 2.34
N ASP A 163 -1.77 8.64 3.54
CA ASP A 163 -0.62 7.99 4.16
C ASP A 163 -0.94 7.60 5.60
N VAL A 164 -0.75 6.32 5.92
CA VAL A 164 -0.89 5.80 7.29
C VAL A 164 0.39 6.09 8.08
N PRO A 165 0.28 6.53 9.34
CA PRO A 165 1.45 6.78 10.19
C PRO A 165 2.36 5.55 10.29
N GLU A 166 3.67 5.77 10.26
CA GLU A 166 4.73 4.76 10.46
C GLU A 166 4.84 3.68 9.38
N GLU A 167 3.83 3.54 8.52
CA GLU A 167 3.75 2.46 7.51
C GLU A 167 3.98 2.96 6.08
N ASP A 168 3.54 4.18 5.80
CA ASP A 168 3.60 4.76 4.46
C ASP A 168 4.67 5.85 4.37
N GLY A 169 4.89 6.40 3.16
CA GLY A 169 5.80 7.51 2.94
C GLY A 169 5.36 8.80 3.63
N ILE A 170 6.29 9.71 3.78
CA ILE A 170 6.08 11.03 4.39
C ILE A 170 6.23 12.14 3.35
N ILE A 171 5.85 13.34 3.73
CA ILE A 171 6.15 14.55 2.97
C ILE A 171 7.08 15.47 3.75
N TYR A 172 8.20 15.82 3.14
CA TYR A 172 9.12 16.84 3.62
C TYR A 172 8.67 18.18 3.08
N VAL A 173 8.34 19.10 3.96
CA VAL A 173 7.89 20.46 3.61
C VAL A 173 9.00 21.44 3.97
N GLU A 174 9.46 22.24 3.01
CA GLU A 174 10.52 23.24 3.24
C GLU A 174 10.18 24.13 4.43
N ASN A 175 11.06 24.16 5.42
CA ASN A 175 10.86 24.95 6.65
C ASN A 175 11.43 26.36 6.50
N ASN A 176 10.58 27.33 6.21
CA ASN A 176 10.92 28.74 6.15
C ASN A 176 10.54 29.45 7.46
N ASN A 177 10.97 28.91 8.61
CA ASN A 177 10.59 29.38 9.96
C ASN A 177 9.13 29.14 10.36
N PHE A 178 8.56 28.00 9.90
CA PHE A 178 7.19 27.58 10.20
C PHE A 178 7.09 26.57 11.36
N GLU A 179 8.01 26.59 12.32
CA GLU A 179 8.01 25.66 13.47
C GLU A 179 6.68 25.64 14.24
N SER A 180 5.98 26.79 14.26
CA SER A 180 4.65 26.90 14.87
C SER A 180 3.55 26.10 14.16
N LYS A 181 3.86 25.44 13.02
CA LYS A 181 2.92 24.63 12.25
C LYS A 181 2.86 23.17 12.67
N VAL A 182 3.74 22.70 13.56
CA VAL A 182 3.65 21.34 14.12
C VAL A 182 2.27 21.13 14.76
N ASN A 183 1.67 19.97 14.55
CA ASN A 183 0.31 19.60 14.93
C ASN A 183 -0.80 20.45 14.23
N SER A 184 -0.51 20.98 13.05
CA SER A 184 -1.52 21.70 12.26
C SER A 184 -1.56 21.21 10.81
N PHE A 185 -2.69 21.47 10.15
CA PHE A 185 -2.83 21.24 8.72
C PHE A 185 -2.33 22.44 7.92
N VAL A 186 -1.59 22.17 6.85
CA VAL A 186 -1.11 23.18 5.90
C VAL A 186 -1.34 22.72 4.47
N ASN A 187 -1.54 23.66 3.56
CA ASN A 187 -1.56 23.37 2.13
C ASN A 187 -0.14 23.39 1.58
N VAL A 188 0.25 22.32 0.89
CA VAL A 188 1.60 22.13 0.37
C VAL A 188 1.53 21.85 -1.13
N LYS A 189 2.31 22.59 -1.90
CA LYS A 189 2.56 22.28 -3.31
C LYS A 189 3.69 21.29 -3.40
N VAL A 190 3.41 20.11 -3.95
CA VAL A 190 4.42 19.06 -4.18
C VAL A 190 5.38 19.53 -5.27
N THR A 191 6.67 19.54 -4.98
CA THR A 191 7.72 20.00 -5.91
C THR A 191 8.57 18.86 -6.43
N GLU A 192 8.78 17.82 -5.62
CA GLU A 192 9.69 16.73 -5.94
C GLU A 192 9.23 15.41 -5.33
N VAL A 193 9.73 14.30 -5.88
CA VAL A 193 9.53 12.93 -5.37
C VAL A 193 10.87 12.31 -5.03
N LYS A 194 10.97 11.69 -3.86
CA LYS A 194 12.18 11.01 -3.40
C LYS A 194 11.82 9.60 -2.94
N GLU A 195 12.11 8.61 -3.79
CA GLU A 195 11.82 7.18 -3.57
C GLU A 195 10.36 6.91 -3.25
N TYR A 196 9.95 6.91 -1.97
CA TYR A 196 8.58 6.74 -1.50
C TYR A 196 8.00 8.00 -0.88
N ASP A 197 8.80 9.06 -0.76
CA ASP A 197 8.45 10.31 -0.08
C ASP A 197 8.19 11.44 -1.07
N LEU A 198 7.52 12.46 -0.57
CA LEU A 198 7.29 13.71 -1.30
C LEU A 198 8.13 14.84 -0.70
N ILE A 199 8.45 15.82 -1.53
CA ILE A 199 8.99 17.11 -1.09
C ILE A 199 8.06 18.20 -1.60
N GLY A 200 7.83 19.24 -0.78
CA GLY A 200 6.97 20.34 -1.15
C GLY A 200 7.23 21.61 -0.35
N LYS A 201 6.45 22.62 -0.63
CA LYS A 201 6.49 23.92 0.04
C LYS A 201 5.09 24.42 0.35
N ILE A 202 4.94 25.13 1.46
CA ILE A 202 3.66 25.76 1.88
C ILE A 202 3.23 26.80 0.83
N VAL A 203 1.92 26.80 0.50
CA VAL A 203 1.29 27.74 -0.44
C VAL A 203 0.10 28.44 0.19
#